data_4511b4954b5970e527b5ba862e1f9c50
#
_entry.id   4511b4954b5970e527b5ba862e1f9c50
#
_cell.length_a   1.000
_cell.length_b   1.000
_cell.length_c   1.000
_cell.angle_alpha   90.00
_cell.angle_beta   90.00
_cell.angle_gamma   90.00
#
_symmetry.space_group_name_H-M   'P 1'
#
loop_
_entity.id
_entity.type
_entity.pdbx_description
1 polymer ?
#
loop_
_entity_poly.entity_id
_entity_poly.type
_entity_poly.pdbx_seq_one_letter_code
_entity_poly.pdbx_strand_id
1 'polypeptide(L)'
;MSKTGLILFHGFFEHKERHRLNKEWFEKLGIESHLVDLPGHGENALIKGDISSWEEVDSVLQTSFKKIEHCETKILFGHSFGGQVALYSILSGLLDPDYLILSAPTLDDNYPNIVKKLSIIISKIAPKFRFPSSVSKKNLSTDKEVVEDYFQDPLVFRSITARYGKELIDNQTFVNDNIEYLSTPTILFHGENDTIVPIKASNGIKQLENVEFITVKNSKHEILNQDTRPFVLSELHRWLREKQII
;
A
#
# COMPACT_ATOMS: atom_id res chain seq x y z
N MET A 1 6.38 13.18 24.35
CA MET A 1 6.13 11.95 23.56
C MET A 1 5.01 12.27 22.61
N SER A 2 5.07 11.83 21.37
CA SER A 2 3.96 12.01 20.41
C SER A 2 2.76 11.20 20.89
N LYS A 3 1.58 11.82 20.88
CA LYS A 3 0.33 11.12 21.21
C LYS A 3 -0.15 10.24 20.05
N THR A 4 0.34 10.50 18.84
CA THR A 4 -0.07 9.82 17.60
C THR A 4 1.14 9.20 16.92
N GLY A 5 1.01 7.92 16.56
CA GLY A 5 2.00 7.17 15.80
C GLY A 5 1.44 6.69 14.47
N LEU A 6 2.29 6.62 13.45
CA LEU A 6 1.94 6.18 12.09
C LEU A 6 2.97 5.18 11.56
N ILE A 7 2.47 4.09 11.00
CA ILE A 7 3.26 3.15 10.20
C ILE A 7 2.84 3.27 8.74
N LEU A 8 3.82 3.47 7.84
CA LEU A 8 3.59 3.57 6.41
C LEU A 8 4.18 2.37 5.66
N PHE A 9 3.34 1.69 4.88
CA PHE A 9 3.68 0.58 3.99
C PHE A 9 3.67 1.05 2.53
N HIS A 10 4.77 0.82 1.83
CA HIS A 10 4.98 1.17 0.43
C HIS A 10 4.28 0.20 -0.54
N GLY A 11 4.26 0.54 -1.83
CA GLY A 11 3.72 -0.27 -2.92
C GLY A 11 4.63 -1.44 -3.33
N PHE A 12 4.12 -2.34 -4.18
CA PHE A 12 4.94 -3.42 -4.72
C PHE A 12 5.97 -2.88 -5.73
N PHE A 13 7.09 -3.52 -5.84
CA PHE A 13 8.26 -3.15 -6.68
C PHE A 13 9.06 -1.95 -6.21
N GLU A 14 8.63 -1.21 -5.21
CA GLU A 14 9.31 -0.04 -4.65
C GLU A 14 9.88 -0.30 -3.24
N HIS A 15 10.15 0.74 -2.48
CA HIS A 15 10.70 0.66 -1.13
C HIS A 15 10.29 1.87 -0.28
N LYS A 16 10.48 1.77 1.02
CA LYS A 16 10.03 2.76 2.02
C LYS A 16 10.52 4.19 1.76
N GLU A 17 11.78 4.37 1.29
CA GLU A 17 12.38 5.70 1.16
C GLU A 17 11.69 6.57 0.09
N ARG A 18 10.93 5.98 -0.84
CA ARG A 18 10.09 6.72 -1.78
C ARG A 18 8.98 7.51 -1.07
N HIS A 19 8.65 7.16 0.17
CA HIS A 19 7.67 7.84 1.01
C HIS A 19 8.30 8.78 2.05
N ARG A 20 9.60 9.08 1.96
CA ARG A 20 10.31 9.96 2.90
C ARG A 20 9.64 11.32 3.05
N LEU A 21 9.24 11.97 1.94
CA LEU A 21 8.55 13.26 1.99
C LEU A 21 7.18 13.18 2.68
N ASN A 22 6.50 12.04 2.60
CA ASN A 22 5.23 11.84 3.30
C ASN A 22 5.48 11.68 4.81
N LYS A 23 6.49 10.91 5.20
CA LYS A 23 6.93 10.82 6.60
C LYS A 23 7.26 12.19 7.18
N GLU A 24 8.10 12.98 6.50
CA GLU A 24 8.49 14.34 6.93
C GLU A 24 7.27 15.27 7.10
N TRP A 25 6.24 15.09 6.25
CA TRP A 25 5.01 15.88 6.36
C TRP A 25 4.22 15.51 7.62
N PHE A 26 4.06 14.22 7.93
CA PHE A 26 3.40 13.78 9.16
C PHE A 26 4.18 14.20 10.41
N GLU A 27 5.50 14.13 10.39
CA GLU A 27 6.35 14.57 11.50
C GLU A 27 6.22 16.08 11.80
N LYS A 28 6.06 16.92 10.75
CA LYS A 28 5.75 18.35 10.91
C LYS A 28 4.40 18.61 11.58
N LEU A 29 3.48 17.65 11.52
CA LEU A 29 2.19 17.70 12.24
C LEU A 29 2.28 17.11 13.65
N GLY A 30 3.46 16.70 14.11
CA GLY A 30 3.67 16.10 15.42
C GLY A 30 3.32 14.62 15.51
N ILE A 31 3.15 13.94 14.38
CA ILE A 31 2.87 12.50 14.29
C ILE A 31 4.19 11.74 14.17
N GLU A 32 4.47 10.85 15.13
CA GLU A 32 5.63 9.95 15.07
C GLU A 32 5.46 8.96 13.91
N SER A 33 6.31 9.02 12.89
CA SER A 33 6.09 8.29 11.65
C SER A 33 7.24 7.33 11.32
N HIS A 34 6.89 6.09 10.98
CA HIS A 34 7.84 5.05 10.61
C HIS A 34 7.53 4.51 9.23
N LEU A 35 8.55 4.51 8.37
CA LEU A 35 8.53 3.84 7.07
C LEU A 35 9.02 2.40 7.23
N VAL A 36 8.39 1.47 6.54
CA VAL A 36 8.67 0.03 6.65
C VAL A 36 8.92 -0.55 5.27
N ASP A 37 10.04 -1.25 5.10
CA ASP A 37 10.22 -2.13 3.94
C ASP A 37 9.49 -3.45 4.19
N LEU A 38 8.60 -3.79 3.29
CA LEU A 38 7.92 -5.09 3.28
C LEU A 38 8.91 -6.20 2.85
N PRO A 39 8.71 -7.46 3.25
CA PRO A 39 9.59 -8.56 2.85
C PRO A 39 9.78 -8.63 1.33
N GLY A 40 11.00 -8.94 0.91
CA GLY A 40 11.37 -8.94 -0.51
C GLY A 40 11.56 -7.55 -1.13
N HIS A 41 11.56 -6.49 -0.33
CA HIS A 41 11.71 -5.10 -0.78
C HIS A 41 12.84 -4.36 -0.05
N GLY A 42 13.26 -3.23 -0.61
CA GLY A 42 14.27 -2.36 -0.02
C GLY A 42 15.69 -2.90 -0.08
N GLU A 43 16.56 -2.27 0.70
CA GLU A 43 18.00 -2.53 0.68
C GLU A 43 18.36 -3.88 1.34
N ASN A 44 17.60 -4.28 2.36
CA ASN A 44 17.90 -5.49 3.15
C ASN A 44 17.27 -6.77 2.58
N ALA A 45 16.55 -6.68 1.45
CA ALA A 45 16.00 -7.87 0.80
C ALA A 45 17.09 -8.76 0.22
N LEU A 46 17.19 -10.00 0.70
CA LEU A 46 18.13 -11.01 0.17
C LEU A 46 17.83 -11.30 -1.31
N ILE A 47 16.57 -11.43 -1.65
CA ILE A 47 16.08 -11.61 -3.03
C ILE A 47 14.89 -10.67 -3.23
N LYS A 48 15.04 -9.66 -4.08
CA LYS A 48 13.96 -8.72 -4.38
C LYS A 48 12.79 -9.42 -5.07
N GLY A 49 11.58 -9.10 -4.63
CA GLY A 49 10.34 -9.67 -5.18
C GLY A 49 10.16 -11.15 -4.88
N ASP A 50 10.69 -11.62 -3.75
CA ASP A 50 10.56 -12.98 -3.26
C ASP A 50 10.33 -13.02 -1.75
N ILE A 51 9.49 -13.96 -1.30
CA ILE A 51 9.28 -14.32 0.11
C ILE A 51 9.18 -15.84 0.20
N SER A 52 9.47 -16.41 1.37
CA SER A 52 9.29 -17.84 1.59
C SER A 52 7.83 -18.18 1.90
N SER A 53 7.17 -17.31 2.67
CA SER A 53 5.77 -17.43 3.07
C SER A 53 5.20 -16.09 3.54
N TRP A 54 3.89 -16.01 3.73
CA TRP A 54 3.21 -14.79 4.21
C TRP A 54 3.55 -14.45 5.68
N GLU A 55 3.96 -15.42 6.48
CA GLU A 55 4.40 -15.20 7.88
C GLU A 55 5.57 -14.22 7.99
N GLU A 56 6.38 -14.06 6.92
CA GLU A 56 7.42 -13.01 6.89
C GLU A 56 6.76 -11.62 6.90
N VAL A 57 5.63 -11.45 6.18
CA VAL A 57 4.86 -10.20 6.16
C VAL A 57 4.26 -9.97 7.55
N ASP A 58 3.58 -10.97 8.13
CA ASP A 58 2.98 -10.87 9.47
C ASP A 58 4.00 -10.46 10.54
N SER A 59 5.20 -11.04 10.49
CA SER A 59 6.29 -10.71 11.41
C SER A 59 6.74 -9.24 11.27
N VAL A 60 6.86 -8.74 10.04
CA VAL A 60 7.24 -7.33 9.79
C VAL A 60 6.13 -6.39 10.24
N LEU A 61 4.86 -6.73 9.99
CA LEU A 61 3.71 -5.94 10.42
C LEU A 61 3.67 -5.79 11.94
N GLN A 62 3.73 -6.90 12.68
CA GLN A 62 3.73 -6.90 14.15
C GLN A 62 4.93 -6.14 14.72
N THR A 63 6.13 -6.39 14.20
CA THR A 63 7.35 -5.72 14.66
C THR A 63 7.30 -4.21 14.40
N SER A 64 6.72 -3.81 13.27
CA SER A 64 6.60 -2.40 12.92
C SER A 64 5.56 -1.69 13.79
N PHE A 65 4.42 -2.33 14.05
CA PHE A 65 3.34 -1.77 14.86
C PHE A 65 3.76 -1.54 16.32
N LYS A 66 4.62 -2.41 16.86
CA LYS A 66 5.21 -2.24 18.20
C LYS A 66 5.96 -0.90 18.36
N LYS A 67 6.48 -0.31 17.29
CA LYS A 67 7.19 0.98 17.37
C LYS A 67 6.28 2.12 17.81
N ILE A 68 4.97 2.03 17.53
CA ILE A 68 3.97 3.03 17.91
C ILE A 68 3.00 2.52 19.00
N GLU A 69 3.30 1.40 19.63
CA GLU A 69 2.45 0.80 20.66
C GLU A 69 2.29 1.73 21.89
N HIS A 70 3.28 2.56 22.15
CA HIS A 70 3.28 3.56 23.22
C HIS A 70 2.42 4.81 22.90
N CYS A 71 1.97 4.98 21.65
CA CYS A 71 1.12 6.09 21.24
C CYS A 71 -0.34 5.85 21.61
N GLU A 72 -1.05 6.93 21.97
CA GLU A 72 -2.47 6.89 22.28
C GLU A 72 -3.32 6.63 21.02
N THR A 73 -2.92 7.23 19.90
CA THR A 73 -3.55 7.06 18.59
C THR A 73 -2.59 6.40 17.60
N LYS A 74 -3.02 5.34 16.95
CA LYS A 74 -2.24 4.54 16.02
C LYS A 74 -2.87 4.58 14.62
N ILE A 75 -2.07 4.92 13.64
CA ILE A 75 -2.48 5.06 12.24
C ILE A 75 -1.70 4.08 11.38
N LEU A 76 -2.39 3.34 10.53
CA LEU A 76 -1.76 2.67 9.39
C LEU A 76 -1.95 3.49 8.13
N PHE A 77 -0.90 3.59 7.34
CA PHE A 77 -0.95 4.15 6.00
C PHE A 77 -0.43 3.12 5.01
N GLY A 78 -1.21 2.81 3.97
CA GLY A 78 -0.79 1.89 2.92
C GLY A 78 -0.98 2.47 1.52
N HIS A 79 0.10 2.41 0.71
CA HIS A 79 0.04 2.72 -0.71
C HIS A 79 0.03 1.43 -1.53
N SER A 80 -0.90 1.32 -2.48
CA SER A 80 -0.96 0.20 -3.43
C SER A 80 -0.96 -1.17 -2.71
N PHE A 81 0.05 -1.99 -2.89
CA PHE A 81 0.24 -3.25 -2.14
C PHE A 81 0.29 -3.02 -0.63
N GLY A 82 0.96 -1.95 -0.17
CA GLY A 82 0.95 -1.57 1.25
C GLY A 82 -0.47 -1.31 1.78
N GLY A 83 -1.38 -0.80 0.94
CA GLY A 83 -2.79 -0.66 1.27
C GLY A 83 -3.52 -1.99 1.41
N GLN A 84 -3.24 -2.96 0.54
CA GLN A 84 -3.74 -4.33 0.66
C GLN A 84 -3.23 -4.99 1.95
N VAL A 85 -1.95 -4.84 2.26
CA VAL A 85 -1.32 -5.38 3.47
C VAL A 85 -1.88 -4.75 4.75
N ALA A 86 -2.12 -3.44 4.75
CA ALA A 86 -2.74 -2.74 5.88
C ALA A 86 -4.18 -3.23 6.12
N LEU A 87 -4.97 -3.39 5.06
CA LEU A 87 -6.33 -3.96 5.15
C LEU A 87 -6.31 -5.40 5.67
N TYR A 88 -5.41 -6.23 5.13
CA TYR A 88 -5.21 -7.59 5.61
C TYR A 88 -4.93 -7.62 7.12
N SER A 89 -4.00 -6.79 7.59
CA SER A 89 -3.60 -6.78 8.99
C SER A 89 -4.75 -6.46 9.95
N ILE A 90 -5.69 -5.61 9.53
CA ILE A 90 -6.89 -5.25 10.29
C ILE A 90 -7.93 -6.37 10.21
N LEU A 91 -8.26 -6.82 9.00
CA LEU A 91 -9.32 -7.80 8.75
C LEU A 91 -8.98 -9.19 9.31
N SER A 92 -7.70 -9.54 9.40
CA SER A 92 -7.24 -10.78 10.06
C SER A 92 -7.15 -10.68 11.58
N GLY A 93 -7.35 -9.47 12.14
CA GLY A 93 -7.16 -9.22 13.58
C GLY A 93 -5.69 -9.21 14.02
N LEU A 94 -4.74 -9.13 13.07
CA LEU A 94 -3.31 -9.09 13.38
C LEU A 94 -2.89 -7.77 14.03
N LEU A 95 -3.44 -6.65 13.53
CA LEU A 95 -3.22 -5.30 14.06
C LEU A 95 -4.56 -4.59 14.30
N ASP A 96 -4.56 -3.71 15.32
CA ASP A 96 -5.72 -2.92 15.71
C ASP A 96 -5.36 -1.42 15.76
N PRO A 97 -5.31 -0.72 14.60
CA PRO A 97 -5.11 0.71 14.54
C PRO A 97 -6.41 1.47 14.76
N ASP A 98 -6.32 2.71 15.25
CA ASP A 98 -7.47 3.60 15.42
C ASP A 98 -7.93 4.19 14.07
N TYR A 99 -7.02 4.36 13.11
CA TYR A 99 -7.30 4.97 11.80
C TYR A 99 -6.51 4.30 10.68
N LEU A 100 -7.08 4.35 9.47
CA LEU A 100 -6.47 3.82 8.25
C LEU A 100 -6.43 4.88 7.14
N ILE A 101 -5.28 5.05 6.52
CA ILE A 101 -5.08 5.90 5.34
C ILE A 101 -4.70 5.01 4.16
N LEU A 102 -5.43 5.10 3.07
CA LEU A 102 -5.22 4.29 1.88
C LEU A 102 -4.94 5.17 0.65
N SER A 103 -3.97 4.78 -0.13
CA SER A 103 -3.63 5.37 -1.43
C SER A 103 -3.62 4.28 -2.49
N ALA A 104 -4.62 4.29 -3.38
CA ALA A 104 -4.77 3.35 -4.50
C ALA A 104 -4.53 1.86 -4.10
N PRO A 105 -5.21 1.33 -3.07
CA PRO A 105 -4.95 0.00 -2.54
C PRO A 105 -5.20 -1.09 -3.59
N THR A 106 -4.34 -2.11 -3.64
CA THR A 106 -4.41 -3.21 -4.61
C THR A 106 -5.50 -4.20 -4.24
N LEU A 107 -6.77 -3.84 -4.46
CA LEU A 107 -7.94 -4.68 -4.20
C LEU A 107 -8.43 -5.44 -5.46
N ASP A 108 -8.01 -5.00 -6.63
CA ASP A 108 -8.19 -5.69 -7.90
C ASP A 108 -6.99 -5.38 -8.79
N ASP A 109 -6.79 -6.18 -9.80
CA ASP A 109 -5.77 -5.96 -10.83
C ASP A 109 -6.40 -6.22 -12.21
N ASN A 110 -5.70 -5.78 -13.27
CA ASN A 110 -6.15 -6.00 -14.64
C ASN A 110 -5.72 -7.36 -15.22
N TYR A 111 -5.22 -8.29 -14.39
CA TYR A 111 -4.79 -9.58 -14.90
C TYR A 111 -5.98 -10.50 -15.19
N PRO A 112 -6.04 -11.12 -16.37
CA PRO A 112 -7.07 -12.10 -16.68
C PRO A 112 -7.04 -13.29 -15.70
N ASN A 113 -8.20 -13.83 -15.35
CA ASN A 113 -8.32 -14.97 -14.43
C ASN A 113 -7.46 -16.18 -14.83
N ILE A 114 -7.26 -16.39 -16.14
CA ILE A 114 -6.40 -17.47 -16.62
C ILE A 114 -4.93 -17.25 -16.22
N VAL A 115 -4.44 -16.00 -16.23
CA VAL A 115 -3.07 -15.67 -15.79
C VAL A 115 -2.92 -15.91 -14.29
N LYS A 116 -3.91 -15.51 -13.49
CA LYS A 116 -3.94 -15.79 -12.04
C LYS A 116 -3.91 -17.29 -11.76
N LYS A 117 -4.75 -18.08 -12.43
CA LYS A 117 -4.75 -19.55 -12.28
C LYS A 117 -3.42 -20.19 -12.68
N LEU A 118 -2.82 -19.74 -13.79
CA LEU A 118 -1.52 -20.23 -14.22
C LEU A 118 -0.41 -19.88 -13.22
N SER A 119 -0.41 -18.67 -12.65
CA SER A 119 0.58 -18.27 -11.65
C SER A 119 0.48 -19.15 -10.39
N ILE A 120 -0.72 -19.52 -9.95
CA ILE A 120 -0.93 -20.44 -8.83
C ILE A 120 -0.39 -21.85 -9.15
N ILE A 121 -0.60 -22.37 -10.36
CA ILE A 121 -0.04 -23.66 -10.78
C ILE A 121 1.49 -23.60 -10.81
N ILE A 122 2.03 -22.57 -11.44
CA ILE A 122 3.48 -22.37 -11.55
C ILE A 122 4.13 -22.23 -10.16
N SER A 123 3.46 -21.56 -9.21
CA SER A 123 3.97 -21.42 -7.84
C SER A 123 4.22 -22.76 -7.14
N LYS A 124 3.45 -23.81 -7.48
CA LYS A 124 3.60 -25.16 -6.93
C LYS A 124 4.73 -25.96 -7.59
N ILE A 125 4.98 -25.73 -8.88
CA ILE A 125 5.95 -26.53 -9.68
C ILE A 125 7.29 -25.82 -9.73
N ALA A 126 7.30 -24.50 -9.90
CA ALA A 126 8.48 -23.65 -10.03
C ALA A 126 8.31 -22.37 -9.20
N PRO A 127 8.33 -22.45 -7.86
CA PRO A 127 8.00 -21.31 -6.97
C PRO A 127 8.90 -20.07 -7.18
N LYS A 128 10.12 -20.26 -7.65
CA LYS A 128 11.10 -19.19 -7.94
C LYS A 128 11.02 -18.68 -9.39
N PHE A 129 10.14 -19.21 -10.23
CA PHE A 129 9.90 -18.65 -11.56
C PHE A 129 9.47 -17.20 -11.44
N ARG A 130 9.92 -16.31 -12.32
CA ARG A 130 9.69 -14.88 -12.21
C ARG A 130 8.76 -14.37 -13.30
N PHE A 131 7.77 -13.62 -12.89
CA PHE A 131 6.89 -12.86 -13.78
C PHE A 131 7.33 -11.40 -13.84
N PRO A 132 7.29 -10.75 -15.03
CA PRO A 132 7.60 -9.34 -15.15
C PRO A 132 6.51 -8.46 -14.51
N SER A 133 6.91 -7.27 -14.07
CA SER A 133 5.98 -6.22 -13.61
C SER A 133 5.16 -5.66 -14.77
N SER A 134 3.89 -5.30 -14.48
CA SER A 134 3.03 -4.53 -15.38
C SER A 134 3.26 -3.02 -15.30
N VAL A 135 4.04 -2.55 -14.32
CA VAL A 135 4.36 -1.13 -14.16
C VAL A 135 5.23 -0.64 -15.31
N SER A 136 4.80 0.43 -15.96
CA SER A 136 5.49 1.05 -17.10
C SER A 136 5.55 2.57 -16.94
N LYS A 137 6.45 3.22 -17.70
CA LYS A 137 6.56 4.69 -17.71
C LYS A 137 5.24 5.39 -18.07
N LYS A 138 4.33 4.71 -18.78
CA LYS A 138 3.07 5.31 -19.25
C LYS A 138 1.97 5.29 -18.18
N ASN A 139 1.99 4.31 -17.26
CA ASN A 139 0.88 4.09 -16.32
C ASN A 139 1.20 4.52 -14.88
N LEU A 140 2.47 4.81 -14.54
CA LEU A 140 2.90 5.09 -13.17
C LEU A 140 2.43 6.47 -12.70
N SER A 141 2.85 7.53 -13.37
CA SER A 141 2.59 8.93 -13.00
C SER A 141 2.34 9.80 -14.22
N THR A 142 1.73 10.96 -14.00
CA THR A 142 1.66 12.07 -14.96
C THR A 142 2.95 12.89 -14.98
N ASP A 143 3.67 12.89 -13.85
CA ASP A 143 4.93 13.59 -13.66
C ASP A 143 6.11 12.78 -14.23
N LYS A 144 6.87 13.41 -15.15
CA LYS A 144 8.01 12.74 -15.80
C LYS A 144 9.19 12.53 -14.87
N GLU A 145 9.44 13.45 -13.94
CA GLU A 145 10.54 13.34 -12.98
C GLU A 145 10.27 12.18 -12.04
N VAL A 146 9.07 12.06 -11.51
CA VAL A 146 8.64 10.91 -10.68
C VAL A 146 8.81 9.58 -11.44
N VAL A 147 8.46 9.57 -12.73
CA VAL A 147 8.63 8.37 -13.57
C VAL A 147 10.10 8.03 -13.75
N GLU A 148 10.96 9.02 -14.05
CA GLU A 148 12.39 8.80 -14.25
C GLU A 148 13.06 8.33 -12.98
N ASP A 149 12.80 8.98 -11.84
CA ASP A 149 13.30 8.60 -10.53
C ASP A 149 12.95 7.15 -10.18
N TYR A 150 11.68 6.76 -10.39
CA TYR A 150 11.26 5.38 -10.17
C TYR A 150 12.06 4.38 -11.02
N PHE A 151 12.25 4.66 -12.32
CA PHE A 151 12.90 3.74 -13.24
C PHE A 151 14.43 3.73 -13.16
N GLN A 152 15.04 4.76 -12.54
CA GLN A 152 16.48 4.85 -12.29
C GLN A 152 16.87 4.34 -10.90
N ASP A 153 15.91 4.21 -9.98
CA ASP A 153 16.15 3.77 -8.62
C ASP A 153 16.65 2.30 -8.57
N PRO A 154 17.85 2.04 -8.04
CA PRO A 154 18.42 0.69 -7.98
C PRO A 154 17.67 -0.25 -7.00
N LEU A 155 16.86 0.30 -6.10
CA LEU A 155 16.05 -0.49 -5.17
C LEU A 155 14.71 -0.91 -5.77
N VAL A 156 14.26 -0.22 -6.80
CA VAL A 156 13.08 -0.61 -7.59
C VAL A 156 13.40 -1.85 -8.44
N PHE A 157 12.56 -2.85 -8.37
CA PHE A 157 12.70 -4.08 -9.14
C PHE A 157 11.49 -4.32 -10.05
N ARG A 158 11.61 -5.27 -11.03
CA ARG A 158 10.62 -5.38 -12.11
C ARG A 158 10.15 -6.81 -12.34
N SER A 159 10.26 -7.66 -11.35
CA SER A 159 9.76 -9.03 -11.46
C SER A 159 9.46 -9.61 -10.08
N ILE A 160 8.49 -10.49 -10.04
CA ILE A 160 8.00 -11.16 -8.83
C ILE A 160 8.14 -12.67 -9.01
N THR A 161 8.47 -13.38 -7.94
CA THR A 161 8.44 -14.86 -7.99
C THR A 161 7.02 -15.38 -8.00
N ALA A 162 6.82 -16.56 -8.58
CA ALA A 162 5.52 -17.20 -8.67
C ALA A 162 4.89 -17.43 -7.28
N ARG A 163 5.71 -17.82 -6.29
CA ARG A 163 5.23 -18.01 -4.92
C ARG A 163 4.77 -16.70 -4.29
N TYR A 164 5.50 -15.60 -4.44
CA TYR A 164 5.06 -14.31 -3.92
C TYR A 164 3.80 -13.81 -4.64
N GLY A 165 3.73 -13.99 -5.96
CA GLY A 165 2.53 -13.67 -6.74
C GLY A 165 1.29 -14.44 -6.27
N LYS A 166 1.46 -15.71 -5.90
CA LYS A 166 0.39 -16.51 -5.29
C LYS A 166 -0.06 -15.92 -3.94
N GLU A 167 0.89 -15.62 -3.05
CA GLU A 167 0.59 -15.01 -1.75
C GLU A 167 -0.14 -13.67 -1.89
N LEU A 168 0.22 -12.85 -2.90
CA LEU A 168 -0.50 -11.61 -3.23
C LEU A 168 -1.95 -11.88 -3.62
N ILE A 169 -2.20 -12.88 -4.48
CA ILE A 169 -3.54 -13.22 -4.95
C ILE A 169 -4.40 -13.77 -3.78
N ASP A 170 -3.84 -14.64 -2.97
CA ASP A 170 -4.54 -15.21 -1.82
C ASP A 170 -4.91 -14.13 -0.80
N ASN A 171 -3.97 -13.23 -0.51
CA ASN A 171 -4.21 -12.10 0.39
C ASN A 171 -5.25 -11.12 -0.19
N GLN A 172 -5.19 -10.80 -1.48
CA GLN A 172 -6.18 -9.96 -2.15
C GLN A 172 -7.58 -10.58 -2.06
N THR A 173 -7.66 -11.89 -2.26
CA THR A 173 -8.93 -12.64 -2.14
C THR A 173 -9.46 -12.56 -0.71
N PHE A 174 -8.60 -12.84 0.29
CA PHE A 174 -8.97 -12.72 1.70
C PHE A 174 -9.49 -11.32 2.04
N VAL A 175 -8.79 -10.26 1.62
CA VAL A 175 -9.21 -8.88 1.87
C VAL A 175 -10.57 -8.59 1.24
N ASN A 176 -10.79 -8.98 -0.02
CA ASN A 176 -12.04 -8.73 -0.70
C ASN A 176 -13.23 -9.50 -0.10
N ASP A 177 -12.99 -10.75 0.33
CA ASP A 177 -14.02 -11.59 0.96
C ASP A 177 -14.42 -11.10 2.37
N ASN A 178 -13.58 -10.27 3.00
CA ASN A 178 -13.82 -9.76 4.35
C ASN A 178 -13.97 -8.24 4.43
N ILE A 179 -13.95 -7.52 3.29
CA ILE A 179 -13.92 -6.05 3.26
C ILE A 179 -15.11 -5.39 3.97
N GLU A 180 -16.26 -6.04 3.99
CA GLU A 180 -17.48 -5.57 4.66
C GLU A 180 -17.34 -5.49 6.19
N TYR A 181 -16.38 -6.21 6.77
CA TYR A 181 -16.11 -6.19 8.20
C TYR A 181 -15.13 -5.08 8.62
N LEU A 182 -14.63 -4.27 7.70
CA LEU A 182 -13.78 -3.14 8.02
C LEU A 182 -14.57 -2.08 8.81
N SER A 183 -14.26 -1.95 10.11
CA SER A 183 -14.87 -0.95 11.00
C SER A 183 -13.96 0.25 11.29
N THR A 184 -12.66 0.14 11.01
CA THR A 184 -11.67 1.20 11.24
C THR A 184 -11.98 2.43 10.40
N PRO A 185 -12.12 3.64 10.99
CA PRO A 185 -12.30 4.89 10.26
C PRO A 185 -11.18 5.09 9.23
N THR A 186 -11.57 5.24 7.97
CA THR A 186 -10.64 5.19 6.84
C THR A 186 -10.82 6.39 5.93
N ILE A 187 -9.71 6.98 5.47
CA ILE A 187 -9.68 7.85 4.30
C ILE A 187 -8.97 7.13 3.16
N LEU A 188 -9.59 7.12 1.98
CA LEU A 188 -9.06 6.45 0.79
C LEU A 188 -8.97 7.41 -0.38
N PHE A 189 -7.77 7.56 -0.92
CA PHE A 189 -7.50 8.32 -2.14
C PHE A 189 -7.24 7.40 -3.31
N HIS A 190 -7.81 7.70 -4.48
CA HIS A 190 -7.56 6.92 -5.69
C HIS A 190 -7.47 7.82 -6.92
N GLY A 191 -6.45 7.59 -7.76
CA GLY A 191 -6.28 8.32 -9.01
C GLY A 191 -7.37 7.97 -10.04
N GLU A 192 -7.98 9.00 -10.64
CA GLU A 192 -9.06 8.84 -11.63
C GLU A 192 -8.61 8.01 -12.85
N ASN A 193 -7.36 8.21 -13.29
CA ASN A 193 -6.78 7.59 -14.48
C ASN A 193 -5.78 6.46 -14.13
N ASP A 194 -5.89 5.89 -12.95
CA ASP A 194 -5.06 4.76 -12.54
C ASP A 194 -5.39 3.51 -13.38
N THR A 195 -4.38 3.02 -14.10
CA THR A 195 -4.45 1.81 -14.93
C THR A 195 -3.59 0.66 -14.40
N ILE A 196 -2.84 0.89 -13.32
CA ILE A 196 -2.14 -0.16 -12.57
C ILE A 196 -3.13 -0.85 -11.66
N VAL A 197 -3.77 -0.08 -10.79
CA VAL A 197 -4.92 -0.51 -9.99
C VAL A 197 -6.12 0.34 -10.42
N PRO A 198 -7.04 -0.17 -11.23
CA PRO A 198 -8.18 0.62 -11.69
C PRO A 198 -9.02 1.13 -10.53
N ILE A 199 -9.51 2.38 -10.62
CA ILE A 199 -10.33 3.00 -9.56
C ILE A 199 -11.55 2.17 -9.16
N LYS A 200 -12.07 1.34 -10.07
CA LYS A 200 -13.15 0.37 -9.79
C LYS A 200 -12.77 -0.66 -8.72
N ALA A 201 -11.48 -0.93 -8.50
CA ALA A 201 -11.01 -1.81 -7.43
C ALA A 201 -11.45 -1.33 -6.04
N SER A 202 -11.65 -0.03 -5.88
CA SER A 202 -12.16 0.56 -4.63
C SER A 202 -13.69 0.51 -4.49
N ASN A 203 -14.44 -0.11 -5.43
CA ASN A 203 -15.90 -0.07 -5.40
C ASN A 203 -16.51 -0.76 -4.16
N GLY A 204 -15.90 -1.84 -3.66
CA GLY A 204 -16.36 -2.53 -2.45
C GLY A 204 -16.17 -1.66 -1.20
N ILE A 205 -14.95 -1.18 -1.01
CA ILE A 205 -14.57 -0.45 0.20
C ILE A 205 -15.21 0.96 0.29
N LYS A 206 -15.34 1.68 -0.83
CA LYS A 206 -15.89 3.06 -0.83
C LYS A 206 -17.36 3.15 -0.43
N GLN A 207 -18.09 2.03 -0.34
CA GLN A 207 -19.49 2.00 0.07
C GLN A 207 -19.67 1.89 1.58
N LEU A 208 -18.61 1.63 2.32
CA LEU A 208 -18.65 1.49 3.77
C LEU A 208 -18.80 2.87 4.43
N GLU A 209 -19.67 2.98 5.43
CA GLU A 209 -20.00 4.25 6.12
C GLU A 209 -18.82 4.89 6.84
N ASN A 210 -17.85 4.07 7.25
CA ASN A 210 -16.62 4.50 7.92
C ASN A 210 -15.49 4.87 6.95
N VAL A 211 -15.74 4.86 5.63
CA VAL A 211 -14.76 5.17 4.59
C VAL A 211 -15.08 6.46 3.88
N GLU A 212 -14.19 7.43 4.00
CA GLU A 212 -14.20 8.64 3.18
C GLU A 212 -13.40 8.41 1.91
N PHE A 213 -14.07 8.37 0.76
CA PHE A 213 -13.46 8.12 -0.54
C PHE A 213 -13.25 9.39 -1.33
N ILE A 214 -12.00 9.65 -1.73
CA ILE A 214 -11.61 10.83 -2.50
C ILE A 214 -10.99 10.42 -3.84
N THR A 215 -11.66 10.78 -4.93
CA THR A 215 -11.11 10.66 -6.29
C THR A 215 -10.12 11.79 -6.56
N VAL A 216 -8.89 11.45 -6.88
CA VAL A 216 -7.86 12.41 -7.28
C VAL A 216 -7.92 12.59 -8.80
N LYS A 217 -8.47 13.72 -9.25
CA LYS A 217 -8.68 14.01 -10.68
C LYS A 217 -7.37 14.10 -11.44
N ASN A 218 -7.42 13.71 -12.72
CA ASN A 218 -6.27 13.78 -13.65
C ASN A 218 -5.01 13.05 -13.15
N SER A 219 -5.16 12.11 -12.22
CA SER A 219 -4.07 11.44 -11.55
C SER A 219 -4.01 9.97 -11.92
N LYS A 220 -2.80 9.42 -11.99
CA LYS A 220 -2.52 7.99 -12.15
C LYS A 220 -2.26 7.35 -10.78
N HIS A 221 -1.36 6.36 -10.72
CA HIS A 221 -1.13 5.55 -9.53
C HIS A 221 -0.38 6.30 -8.41
N GLU A 222 0.65 7.06 -8.74
CA GLU A 222 1.57 7.74 -7.80
C GLU A 222 1.02 9.08 -7.28
N ILE A 223 -0.20 9.09 -6.73
CA ILE A 223 -0.93 10.31 -6.34
C ILE A 223 -0.23 11.15 -5.25
N LEU A 224 0.67 10.55 -4.49
CA LEU A 224 1.44 11.21 -3.40
C LEU A 224 2.83 11.65 -3.84
N ASN A 225 3.26 11.29 -5.05
CA ASN A 225 4.58 11.61 -5.57
C ASN A 225 4.54 12.44 -6.86
N GLN A 226 3.40 13.10 -7.17
CA GLN A 226 3.19 13.89 -8.39
C GLN A 226 2.50 15.22 -8.07
N ASP A 227 2.17 16.01 -9.10
CA ASP A 227 1.55 17.35 -9.01
C ASP A 227 0.28 17.39 -8.15
N THR A 228 -0.42 16.28 -8.03
CA THR A 228 -1.63 16.16 -7.19
C THR A 228 -1.35 16.02 -5.70
N ARG A 229 -0.10 15.83 -5.29
CA ARG A 229 0.30 15.69 -3.88
C ARG A 229 -0.21 16.81 -2.99
N PRO A 230 -0.13 18.12 -3.33
CA PRO A 230 -0.67 19.20 -2.50
C PRO A 230 -2.16 19.06 -2.21
N PHE A 231 -2.95 18.63 -3.20
CA PHE A 231 -4.38 18.36 -3.02
C PHE A 231 -4.60 17.21 -2.04
N VAL A 232 -3.92 16.08 -2.24
CA VAL A 232 -4.05 14.90 -1.36
C VAL A 232 -3.67 15.26 0.09
N LEU A 233 -2.57 16.00 0.29
CA LEU A 233 -2.13 16.42 1.62
C LEU A 233 -3.10 17.43 2.27
N SER A 234 -3.74 18.30 1.48
CA SER A 234 -4.76 19.23 1.98
C SER A 234 -5.99 18.48 2.49
N GLU A 235 -6.51 17.52 1.72
CA GLU A 235 -7.65 16.70 2.13
C GLU A 235 -7.31 15.82 3.34
N LEU A 236 -6.11 15.26 3.36
CA LEU A 236 -5.62 14.47 4.49
C LEU A 236 -5.49 15.32 5.76
N HIS A 237 -4.99 16.56 5.64
CA HIS A 237 -4.91 17.50 6.76
C HIS A 237 -6.32 17.85 7.29
N ARG A 238 -7.28 18.12 6.40
CA ARG A 238 -8.68 18.35 6.78
C ARG A 238 -9.22 17.16 7.58
N TRP A 239 -9.06 15.94 7.04
CA TRP A 239 -9.56 14.73 7.68
C TRP A 239 -8.93 14.47 9.06
N LEU A 240 -7.59 14.65 9.20
CA LEU A 240 -6.88 14.51 10.47
C LEU A 240 -7.43 15.49 11.53
N ARG A 241 -7.76 16.72 11.14
CA ARG A 241 -8.39 17.71 12.04
C ARG A 241 -9.80 17.34 12.42
N GLU A 242 -10.62 16.90 11.48
CA GLU A 242 -12.00 16.46 11.75
C GLU A 242 -12.06 15.27 12.70
N LYS A 243 -11.06 14.38 12.62
CA LYS A 243 -10.89 13.25 13.55
C LYS A 243 -10.19 13.64 14.87
N GLN A 244 -9.83 14.92 15.06
CA GLN A 244 -9.15 15.44 16.25
C GLN A 244 -7.79 14.74 16.51
N ILE A 245 -7.11 14.32 15.46
CA ILE A 245 -5.78 13.68 15.53
C ILE A 245 -4.67 14.71 15.64
N ILE A 246 -4.88 15.91 15.04
CA ILE A 246 -3.97 17.08 15.05
C ILE A 246 -4.72 18.35 15.39
#